data_a8a409d70441a72e76a33b02be72508b
#
_entry.id   a8a409d70441a72e76a33b02be72508b
#
_cell.length_a   1.000
_cell.length_b   1.000
_cell.length_c   1.000
_cell.angle_alpha   90.00
_cell.angle_beta   90.00
_cell.angle_gamma   90.00
#
_symmetry.space_group_name_H-M   'P 1'
#
loop_
_entity.id
_entity.type
_entity.pdbx_description
1 polymer ?
#
loop_
_entity_poly.entity_id
_entity_poly.type
_entity_poly.pdbx_seq_one_letter_code
_entity_poly.pdbx_strand_id
1 'polypeptide(L)'
;MTAVVLPAPRSLAAPGCPTAGSPAPPGAVSRQVGDLDGGGQPDTLWIGKSQAANGAMTRVVGVSTASGANSAVEISSASPMPLRALAIDAQDDGGHQVLVSNGRSAHLYVFTDCRLQTVVDSHYGRPFVFDLENLAGNGTGVGCSDLGDGRRLVALQALENGGSWTVRRTEVNLTGNRAATGRSDTLTATSAQDPVVTTAQTISCGDLTINQDGVQEP
;
A
#
# COMPACT_ATOMS: atom_id res chain seq x y z
N MET A 1 -28.75 -21.90 -42.55
CA MET A 1 -28.97 -21.58 -41.10
C MET A 1 -27.97 -20.51 -40.72
N THR A 2 -28.41 -19.27 -40.54
CA THR A 2 -27.57 -18.13 -40.21
C THR A 2 -27.58 -17.96 -38.69
N ALA A 3 -26.46 -18.18 -38.05
CA ALA A 3 -26.31 -17.99 -36.59
C ALA A 3 -26.32 -16.48 -36.26
N VAL A 4 -27.28 -16.03 -35.47
CA VAL A 4 -27.30 -14.66 -34.91
C VAL A 4 -26.41 -14.65 -33.68
N VAL A 5 -25.28 -13.96 -33.78
CA VAL A 5 -24.41 -13.70 -32.64
C VAL A 5 -24.97 -12.49 -31.89
N LEU A 6 -25.55 -12.74 -30.72
CA LEU A 6 -25.97 -11.66 -29.80
C LEU A 6 -24.74 -11.06 -29.16
N PRO A 7 -24.61 -9.71 -29.10
CA PRO A 7 -23.54 -9.08 -28.38
C PRO A 7 -23.65 -9.37 -26.88
N ALA A 8 -22.53 -9.72 -26.23
CA ALA A 8 -22.49 -9.91 -24.80
C ALA A 8 -22.89 -8.61 -24.06
N PRO A 9 -23.61 -8.71 -22.95
CA PRO A 9 -23.97 -7.53 -22.16
C PRO A 9 -22.69 -6.84 -21.68
N ARG A 10 -22.56 -5.54 -22.00
CA ARG A 10 -21.52 -4.70 -21.41
C ARG A 10 -21.83 -4.56 -19.92
N SER A 11 -20.94 -5.06 -19.07
CA SER A 11 -20.96 -4.72 -17.64
C SER A 11 -20.79 -3.21 -17.55
N LEU A 12 -21.80 -2.52 -17.03
CA LEU A 12 -21.66 -1.12 -16.66
C LEU A 12 -20.71 -1.10 -15.45
N ALA A 13 -19.66 -0.30 -15.51
CA ALA A 13 -18.83 -0.04 -14.33
C ALA A 13 -19.73 0.42 -13.17
N ALA A 14 -19.42 -0.02 -11.96
CA ALA A 14 -20.10 0.50 -10.79
C ALA A 14 -19.91 2.02 -10.73
N PRO A 15 -20.91 2.79 -10.24
CA PRO A 15 -20.68 4.20 -10.00
C PRO A 15 -19.57 4.34 -8.97
N GLY A 16 -18.52 5.13 -9.29
CA GLY A 16 -17.46 5.45 -8.35
C GLY A 16 -17.96 6.19 -7.11
N CYS A 17 -17.05 6.62 -6.29
CA CYS A 17 -17.36 7.34 -5.05
C CYS A 17 -18.08 8.67 -5.29
N PRO A 18 -19.09 9.05 -4.48
CA PRO A 18 -19.73 10.36 -4.59
C PRO A 18 -18.72 11.48 -4.27
N THR A 19 -18.86 12.60 -4.95
CA THR A 19 -18.04 13.80 -4.73
C THR A 19 -18.08 14.21 -3.25
N ALA A 20 -16.93 14.25 -2.60
CA ALA A 20 -16.79 14.54 -1.18
C ALA A 20 -15.35 14.95 -0.82
N GLY A 21 -15.16 15.53 0.35
CA GLY A 21 -13.84 15.87 0.90
C GLY A 21 -13.19 17.08 0.23
N SER A 22 -12.00 17.42 0.71
CA SER A 22 -11.20 18.53 0.18
C SER A 22 -10.15 18.00 -0.80
N PRO A 23 -9.91 18.70 -1.92
CA PRO A 23 -8.89 18.29 -2.88
C PRO A 23 -7.49 18.35 -2.27
N ALA A 24 -6.52 17.77 -2.97
CA ALA A 24 -5.11 17.85 -2.61
C ALA A 24 -4.69 19.30 -2.34
N PRO A 25 -3.92 19.57 -1.27
CA PRO A 25 -3.48 20.93 -0.94
C PRO A 25 -2.53 21.47 -2.03
N PRO A 26 -2.43 22.80 -2.15
CA PRO A 26 -1.49 23.42 -3.07
C PRO A 26 -0.06 22.90 -2.83
N GLY A 27 0.65 22.58 -3.91
CA GLY A 27 2.02 22.04 -3.86
C GLY A 27 2.11 20.55 -3.49
N ALA A 28 1.00 19.84 -3.39
CA ALA A 28 1.03 18.39 -3.26
C ALA A 28 1.66 17.74 -4.51
N VAL A 29 2.48 16.73 -4.29
CA VAL A 29 2.97 15.85 -5.34
C VAL A 29 1.99 14.70 -5.51
N SER A 30 1.66 14.35 -6.74
CA SER A 30 0.66 13.34 -7.04
C SER A 30 1.14 12.36 -8.10
N ARG A 31 0.54 11.17 -8.07
CA ARG A 31 0.71 10.13 -9.08
C ARG A 31 -0.61 9.47 -9.38
N GLN A 32 -0.85 9.20 -10.66
CA GLN A 32 -1.97 8.37 -11.08
C GLN A 32 -1.72 6.92 -10.67
N VAL A 33 -2.73 6.29 -10.09
CA VAL A 33 -2.74 4.89 -9.63
C VAL A 33 -3.89 4.13 -10.30
N GLY A 34 -4.11 2.89 -9.94
CA GLY A 34 -5.27 2.13 -10.42
C GLY A 34 -6.61 2.74 -10.00
N ASP A 35 -7.68 2.11 -10.43
CA ASP A 35 -9.06 2.43 -10.05
C ASP A 35 -9.30 1.94 -8.61
N LEU A 36 -9.30 2.85 -7.65
CA LEU A 36 -9.43 2.53 -6.22
C LEU A 36 -10.89 2.49 -5.76
N ASP A 37 -11.81 3.14 -6.51
CA ASP A 37 -13.21 3.26 -6.13
C ASP A 37 -14.17 2.41 -6.98
N GLY A 38 -13.64 1.65 -7.95
CA GLY A 38 -14.41 0.83 -8.86
C GLY A 38 -15.16 1.63 -9.92
N GLY A 39 -14.86 2.91 -10.09
CA GLY A 39 -15.47 3.82 -11.07
C GLY A 39 -15.05 3.58 -12.52
N GLY A 40 -14.10 2.69 -12.78
CA GLY A 40 -13.59 2.33 -14.09
C GLY A 40 -12.57 3.32 -14.65
N GLN A 41 -12.10 4.27 -13.87
CA GLN A 41 -11.08 5.26 -14.24
C GLN A 41 -9.95 5.29 -13.20
N PRO A 42 -8.70 5.53 -13.63
CA PRO A 42 -7.59 5.66 -12.70
C PRO A 42 -7.76 6.82 -11.72
N ASP A 43 -7.41 6.59 -10.48
CA ASP A 43 -7.43 7.56 -9.39
C ASP A 43 -6.06 8.19 -9.15
N THR A 44 -5.97 9.10 -8.21
CA THR A 44 -4.75 9.83 -7.90
C THR A 44 -4.37 9.67 -6.43
N LEU A 45 -3.18 9.15 -6.17
CA LEU A 45 -2.54 9.17 -4.85
C LEU A 45 -1.67 10.42 -4.75
N TRP A 46 -1.68 11.11 -3.61
CA TRP A 46 -0.90 12.32 -3.43
C TRP A 46 -0.33 12.46 -2.02
N ILE A 47 0.78 13.21 -1.90
CA ILE A 47 1.39 13.64 -0.63
C ILE A 47 1.50 15.15 -0.63
N GLY A 48 1.12 15.79 0.46
CA GLY A 48 1.18 17.23 0.61
C GLY A 48 1.36 17.69 2.06
N LYS A 49 1.25 18.98 2.25
CA LYS A 49 1.27 19.63 3.57
C LYS A 49 -0.03 20.39 3.78
N SER A 50 -0.64 20.21 4.93
CA SER A 50 -1.86 20.89 5.34
C SER A 50 -1.58 21.69 6.60
N GLN A 51 -2.28 22.81 6.78
CA GLN A 51 -2.21 23.57 8.01
C GLN A 51 -3.25 23.05 8.99
N ALA A 52 -2.80 22.56 10.14
CA ALA A 52 -3.67 22.16 11.23
C ALA A 52 -4.36 23.40 11.87
N ALA A 53 -5.42 23.17 12.63
CA ALA A 53 -6.19 24.24 13.28
C ALA A 53 -5.36 25.12 14.21
N ASN A 54 -4.26 24.62 14.78
CA ASN A 54 -3.31 25.37 15.61
C ASN A 54 -2.24 26.13 14.80
N GLY A 55 -2.34 26.15 13.47
CA GLY A 55 -1.39 26.80 12.57
C GLY A 55 -0.14 25.97 12.23
N ALA A 56 0.06 24.80 12.84
CA ALA A 56 1.18 23.93 12.53
C ALA A 56 1.00 23.27 11.15
N MET A 57 2.10 23.10 10.42
CA MET A 57 2.09 22.34 9.16
C MET A 57 2.17 20.86 9.47
N THR A 58 1.21 20.10 8.96
CA THR A 58 1.18 18.62 9.03
C THR A 58 1.39 18.01 7.66
N ARG A 59 2.02 16.84 7.63
CA ARG A 59 2.17 16.04 6.41
C ARG A 59 0.89 15.25 6.21
N VAL A 60 0.38 15.20 4.99
CA VAL A 60 -0.87 14.51 4.64
C VAL A 60 -0.66 13.62 3.43
N VAL A 61 -1.29 12.48 3.45
CA VAL A 61 -1.39 11.56 2.30
C VAL A 61 -2.86 11.38 1.96
N GLY A 62 -3.19 11.43 0.70
CA GLY A 62 -4.59 11.30 0.29
C GLY A 62 -4.79 10.69 -1.08
N VAL A 63 -6.03 10.38 -1.33
CA VAL A 63 -6.57 9.86 -2.58
C VAL A 63 -7.60 10.85 -3.11
N SER A 64 -7.51 11.15 -4.41
CA SER A 64 -8.55 11.84 -5.17
C SER A 64 -9.05 10.88 -6.25
N THR A 65 -10.31 10.50 -6.19
CA THR A 65 -10.90 9.60 -7.19
C THR A 65 -11.30 10.37 -8.45
N ALA A 66 -11.30 9.68 -9.58
CA ALA A 66 -11.77 10.24 -10.85
C ALA A 66 -13.26 10.64 -10.80
N SER A 67 -14.04 10.00 -9.93
CA SER A 67 -15.44 10.32 -9.65
C SER A 67 -15.62 11.59 -8.81
N GLY A 68 -14.55 12.16 -8.21
CA GLY A 68 -14.55 13.42 -7.49
C GLY A 68 -14.54 13.31 -5.96
N ALA A 69 -14.41 12.12 -5.39
CA ALA A 69 -14.20 11.96 -3.96
C ALA A 69 -12.73 12.27 -3.59
N ASN A 70 -12.54 12.86 -2.43
CA ASN A 70 -11.23 13.14 -1.86
C ASN A 70 -11.19 12.65 -0.42
N SER A 71 -10.13 11.95 -0.05
CA SER A 71 -9.92 11.50 1.32
C SER A 71 -8.44 11.57 1.67
N ALA A 72 -8.12 12.05 2.86
CA ALA A 72 -6.76 12.18 3.32
C ALA A 72 -6.61 11.81 4.79
N VAL A 73 -5.38 11.45 5.17
CA VAL A 73 -4.96 11.16 6.53
C VAL A 73 -3.73 12.00 6.89
N GLU A 74 -3.67 12.47 8.12
CA GLU A 74 -2.49 13.13 8.65
C GLU A 74 -1.43 12.10 9.04
N ILE A 75 -0.18 12.40 8.69
CA ILE A 75 0.96 11.54 8.99
C ILE A 75 1.82 12.19 10.06
N SER A 76 1.74 11.64 11.27
CA SER A 76 2.65 12.02 12.36
C SER A 76 3.92 11.18 12.24
N SER A 77 5.04 11.82 11.94
CA SER A 77 6.34 11.17 11.88
C SER A 77 7.44 12.13 12.28
N ALA A 78 8.28 11.70 13.23
CA ALA A 78 9.51 12.40 13.61
C ALA A 78 10.69 12.13 12.66
N SER A 79 10.52 11.24 11.67
CA SER A 79 11.57 10.95 10.69
C SER A 79 11.81 12.18 9.80
N PRO A 80 13.07 12.60 9.60
CA PRO A 80 13.41 13.65 8.64
C PRO A 80 13.35 13.19 7.20
N MET A 81 13.16 11.88 6.96
CA MET A 81 13.07 11.31 5.62
C MET A 81 11.78 11.76 4.92
N PRO A 82 11.83 12.02 3.62
CA PRO A 82 10.61 12.29 2.86
C PRO A 82 9.66 11.11 2.92
N LEU A 83 8.36 11.39 3.01
CA LEU A 83 7.35 10.35 2.91
C LEU A 83 7.31 9.79 1.48
N ARG A 84 7.01 8.51 1.41
CA ARG A 84 6.65 7.82 0.16
C ARG A 84 5.37 7.05 0.37
N ALA A 85 4.52 6.98 -0.64
CA ALA A 85 3.31 6.20 -0.57
C ALA A 85 3.12 5.37 -1.84
N LEU A 86 2.59 4.16 -1.68
CA LEU A 86 2.29 3.23 -2.77
C LEU A 86 0.88 2.68 -2.57
N ALA A 87 0.05 2.79 -3.61
CA ALA A 87 -1.25 2.12 -3.66
C ALA A 87 -1.10 0.74 -4.32
N ILE A 88 -1.70 -0.28 -3.72
CA ILE A 88 -1.64 -1.67 -4.17
C ILE A 88 -3.01 -2.34 -4.03
N ASP A 89 -3.25 -3.38 -4.81
CA ASP A 89 -4.24 -4.42 -4.55
C ASP A 89 -3.48 -5.68 -4.14
N ALA A 90 -3.38 -5.93 -2.84
CA ALA A 90 -2.53 -7.01 -2.34
C ALA A 90 -3.14 -8.39 -2.57
N GLN A 91 -4.45 -8.50 -2.76
CA GLN A 91 -5.19 -9.75 -2.87
C GLN A 91 -5.73 -10.01 -4.27
N ASP A 92 -5.58 -9.09 -5.22
CA ASP A 92 -6.21 -9.12 -6.56
C ASP A 92 -7.74 -9.27 -6.49
N ASP A 93 -8.35 -8.66 -5.47
CA ASP A 93 -9.80 -8.75 -5.23
C ASP A 93 -10.52 -7.39 -5.36
N GLY A 94 -9.81 -6.35 -5.79
CA GLY A 94 -10.29 -4.98 -5.89
C GLY A 94 -10.28 -4.24 -4.55
N GLY A 95 -9.74 -4.85 -3.50
CA GLY A 95 -9.50 -4.20 -2.21
C GLY A 95 -8.17 -3.45 -2.21
N HIS A 96 -8.20 -2.13 -2.04
CA HIS A 96 -7.00 -1.31 -2.19
C HIS A 96 -6.38 -0.91 -0.86
N GLN A 97 -5.06 -1.10 -0.77
CA GLN A 97 -4.25 -0.68 0.36
C GLN A 97 -3.30 0.43 -0.07
N VAL A 98 -2.99 1.32 0.88
CA VAL A 98 -1.96 2.36 0.71
C VAL A 98 -0.91 2.17 1.81
N LEU A 99 0.32 1.93 1.38
CA LEU A 99 1.49 1.86 2.24
C LEU A 99 2.17 3.23 2.28
N VAL A 100 2.36 3.80 3.46
CA VAL A 100 3.02 5.10 3.64
C VAL A 100 4.28 4.91 4.46
N SER A 101 5.43 5.07 3.81
CA SER A 101 6.74 4.89 4.43
C SER A 101 7.37 6.23 4.80
N ASN A 102 8.00 6.26 5.97
CA ASN A 102 8.88 7.34 6.44
C ASN A 102 10.36 6.94 6.42
N GLY A 103 10.69 5.84 5.72
CA GLY A 103 12.04 5.28 5.60
C GLY A 103 12.44 4.33 6.74
N ARG A 104 11.78 4.38 7.91
CA ARG A 104 12.02 3.48 9.04
C ARG A 104 10.86 2.55 9.33
N SER A 105 9.69 2.98 8.95
CA SER A 105 8.46 2.21 9.10
C SER A 105 7.53 2.47 7.92
N ALA A 106 6.61 1.56 7.68
CA ALA A 106 5.49 1.75 6.78
C ALA A 106 4.17 1.58 7.53
N HIS A 107 3.32 2.59 7.45
CA HIS A 107 1.96 2.57 7.96
C HIS A 107 1.03 2.00 6.89
N LEU A 108 0.08 1.20 7.32
CA LEU A 108 -0.91 0.58 6.43
C LEU A 108 -2.25 1.32 6.52
N TYR A 109 -2.78 1.64 5.36
CA TYR A 109 -4.12 2.20 5.17
C TYR A 109 -4.89 1.34 4.19
N VAL A 110 -6.22 1.39 4.26
CA VAL A 110 -7.13 0.83 3.25
C VAL A 110 -7.98 1.94 2.68
N PHE A 111 -8.27 1.88 1.38
CA PHE A 111 -9.27 2.72 0.75
C PHE A 111 -10.56 1.90 0.65
N THR A 112 -11.52 2.23 1.49
CA THR A 112 -12.82 1.57 1.59
C THR A 112 -13.89 2.58 1.98
N ASP A 113 -15.14 2.34 1.57
CA ASP A 113 -16.24 3.26 1.79
C ASP A 113 -15.93 4.70 1.34
N CYS A 114 -15.21 4.82 0.22
CA CYS A 114 -14.76 6.11 -0.33
C CYS A 114 -13.86 6.92 0.62
N ARG A 115 -13.14 6.24 1.50
CA ARG A 115 -12.25 6.87 2.50
C ARG A 115 -10.95 6.11 2.66
N LEU A 116 -9.89 6.88 2.82
CA LEU A 116 -8.61 6.36 3.28
C LEU A 116 -8.67 6.20 4.80
N GLN A 117 -8.55 4.98 5.29
CA GLN A 117 -8.69 4.64 6.71
C GLN A 117 -7.42 3.99 7.24
N THR A 118 -6.99 4.39 8.44
CA THR A 118 -5.88 3.73 9.13
C THR A 118 -6.24 2.29 9.44
N VAL A 119 -5.37 1.37 9.07
CA VAL A 119 -5.49 -0.02 9.49
C VAL A 119 -5.01 -0.18 10.92
N VAL A 120 -5.83 -0.85 11.75
CA VAL A 120 -5.58 -1.07 13.16
C VAL A 120 -5.19 -2.52 13.40
N ASP A 121 -4.13 -2.73 14.16
CA ASP A 121 -3.74 -4.04 14.66
C ASP A 121 -4.84 -4.62 15.56
N SER A 122 -5.36 -5.78 15.18
CA SER A 122 -6.50 -6.41 15.86
C SER A 122 -6.17 -6.87 17.29
N HIS A 123 -4.89 -7.11 17.58
CA HIS A 123 -4.44 -7.56 18.89
C HIS A 123 -4.17 -6.38 19.84
N TYR A 124 -3.51 -5.33 19.33
CA TYR A 124 -3.05 -4.21 20.15
C TYR A 124 -3.95 -2.97 20.10
N GLY A 125 -4.87 -2.88 19.14
CA GLY A 125 -5.77 -1.74 18.98
C GLY A 125 -5.08 -0.43 18.59
N ARG A 126 -3.87 -0.49 18.03
CA ARG A 126 -3.05 0.64 17.57
C ARG A 126 -2.85 0.57 16.05
N PRO A 127 -2.43 1.65 15.37
CA PRO A 127 -2.12 1.61 13.96
C PRO A 127 -1.19 0.45 13.59
N PHE A 128 -1.52 -0.28 12.52
CA PHE A 128 -0.68 -1.36 12.02
C PHE A 128 0.52 -0.78 11.29
N VAL A 129 1.72 -1.16 11.72
CA VAL A 129 2.99 -0.60 11.24
C VAL A 129 3.95 -1.74 10.93
N PHE A 130 4.57 -1.67 9.75
CA PHE A 130 5.71 -2.50 9.39
C PHE A 130 6.99 -1.82 9.83
N ASP A 131 7.85 -2.55 10.50
CA ASP A 131 9.22 -2.11 10.78
C ASP A 131 10.07 -2.28 9.51
N LEU A 132 10.75 -1.22 9.09
CA LEU A 132 11.62 -1.20 7.93
C LEU A 132 13.09 -0.96 8.34
N GLU A 133 13.41 -1.04 9.61
CA GLU A 133 14.78 -0.86 10.08
C GLU A 133 15.68 -2.00 9.61
N ASN A 134 16.70 -1.64 8.85
CA ASN A 134 17.71 -2.57 8.36
C ASN A 134 18.76 -2.76 9.44
N LEU A 135 18.59 -3.77 10.30
CA LEU A 135 19.51 -4.08 11.37
C LEU A 135 20.65 -5.00 10.89
N ALA A 136 21.89 -4.48 10.88
CA ALA A 136 23.12 -5.25 10.72
C ALA A 136 23.18 -6.16 9.47
N GLY A 137 22.82 -5.64 8.31
CA GLY A 137 22.85 -6.39 7.04
C GLY A 137 21.58 -7.18 6.74
N ASN A 138 20.68 -7.25 7.71
CA ASN A 138 19.34 -7.82 7.52
C ASN A 138 18.41 -6.74 6.97
N GLY A 139 17.54 -7.09 6.03
CA GLY A 139 16.56 -6.17 5.47
C GLY A 139 15.15 -6.54 5.85
N THR A 140 14.30 -5.55 6.01
CA THR A 140 12.87 -5.72 6.18
C THR A 140 12.12 -5.00 5.08
N GLY A 141 10.98 -5.53 4.67
CA GLY A 141 10.16 -4.99 3.60
C GLY A 141 8.69 -5.37 3.73
N VAL A 142 7.93 -4.94 2.76
CA VAL A 142 6.52 -5.29 2.61
C VAL A 142 6.29 -5.74 1.18
N GLY A 143 5.58 -6.83 1.01
CA GLY A 143 5.32 -7.38 -0.32
C GLY A 143 3.94 -8.00 -0.45
N CYS A 144 3.71 -8.60 -1.60
CA CYS A 144 2.56 -9.46 -1.87
C CYS A 144 3.08 -10.83 -2.25
N SER A 145 2.61 -11.87 -1.58
CA SER A 145 3.02 -13.26 -1.84
C SER A 145 1.86 -14.21 -1.64
N ASP A 146 1.93 -15.34 -2.32
CA ASP A 146 1.08 -16.48 -2.05
C ASP A 146 1.87 -17.46 -1.14
N LEU A 147 1.29 -17.75 0.02
CA LEU A 147 1.80 -18.77 0.95
C LEU A 147 0.95 -20.05 0.89
N GLY A 148 0.13 -20.23 -0.19
CA GLY A 148 -0.67 -21.42 -0.50
C GLY A 148 -2.19 -21.22 -0.44
N ASP A 149 -2.69 -20.03 -0.08
CA ASP A 149 -4.12 -19.70 -0.05
C ASP A 149 -4.44 -18.43 -0.87
N GLY A 150 -3.68 -18.21 -1.94
CA GLY A 150 -3.78 -17.03 -2.77
C GLY A 150 -2.89 -15.88 -2.30
N ARG A 151 -2.81 -14.87 -3.13
CA ARG A 151 -1.96 -13.70 -2.90
C ARG A 151 -2.44 -12.88 -1.71
N ARG A 152 -1.50 -12.51 -0.84
CA ARG A 152 -1.73 -11.75 0.39
C ARG A 152 -0.67 -10.69 0.59
N LEU A 153 -0.99 -9.67 1.36
CA LEU A 153 0.00 -8.75 1.91
C LEU A 153 0.89 -9.51 2.89
N VAL A 154 2.20 -9.30 2.80
CA VAL A 154 3.17 -9.97 3.67
C VAL A 154 4.20 -8.98 4.22
N ALA A 155 4.54 -9.15 5.50
CA ALA A 155 5.76 -8.60 6.06
C ALA A 155 6.93 -9.50 5.67
N LEU A 156 8.03 -8.91 5.25
CA LEU A 156 9.22 -9.60 4.74
C LEU A 156 10.42 -9.30 5.62
N GLN A 157 11.25 -10.31 5.87
CA GLN A 157 12.50 -10.16 6.61
C GLN A 157 13.58 -11.02 5.96
N ALA A 158 14.63 -10.38 5.44
CA ALA A 158 15.82 -11.05 4.93
C ALA A 158 16.89 -11.11 6.01
N LEU A 159 17.44 -12.29 6.25
CA LEU A 159 18.48 -12.58 7.24
C LEU A 159 19.66 -13.26 6.57
N GLU A 160 20.85 -12.72 6.76
CA GLU A 160 22.09 -13.36 6.33
C GLU A 160 22.58 -14.34 7.39
N ASN A 161 22.95 -15.55 6.96
CA ASN A 161 23.44 -16.62 7.81
C ASN A 161 24.69 -17.26 7.17
N GLY A 162 25.88 -16.68 7.38
CA GLY A 162 27.15 -17.27 6.96
C GLY A 162 27.29 -17.53 5.46
N GLY A 163 26.87 -16.57 4.63
CA GLY A 163 26.94 -16.64 3.17
C GLY A 163 25.70 -17.22 2.49
N SER A 164 24.70 -17.62 3.26
CA SER A 164 23.35 -17.95 2.78
C SER A 164 22.33 -16.95 3.31
N TRP A 165 21.18 -16.87 2.67
CA TRP A 165 20.10 -15.98 3.05
C TRP A 165 18.82 -16.76 3.35
N THR A 166 18.09 -16.30 4.34
CA THR A 166 16.73 -16.74 4.59
C THR A 166 15.80 -15.55 4.51
N VAL A 167 14.65 -15.73 3.85
CA VAL A 167 13.60 -14.70 3.79
C VAL A 167 12.36 -15.24 4.47
N ARG A 168 12.05 -14.70 5.63
CA ARG A 168 10.81 -14.97 6.32
C ARG A 168 9.71 -14.11 5.72
N ARG A 169 8.60 -14.75 5.35
CA ARG A 169 7.37 -14.10 4.92
C ARG A 169 6.31 -14.33 5.98
N THR A 170 5.64 -13.26 6.42
CA THR A 170 4.54 -13.34 7.40
C THR A 170 3.31 -12.67 6.82
N GLU A 171 2.23 -13.41 6.66
CA GLU A 171 0.96 -12.88 6.14
C GLU A 171 0.39 -11.80 7.06
N VAL A 172 -0.26 -10.83 6.44
CA VAL A 172 -1.09 -9.83 7.08
C VAL A 172 -2.52 -10.02 6.61
N ASN A 173 -3.35 -10.58 7.49
CA ASN A 173 -4.76 -10.84 7.25
C ASN A 173 -5.55 -9.56 7.48
N LEU A 174 -6.20 -9.06 6.42
CA LEU A 174 -7.02 -7.86 6.45
C LEU A 174 -8.51 -8.21 6.53
N THR A 175 -9.23 -7.50 7.38
CA THR A 175 -10.70 -7.53 7.46
C THR A 175 -11.19 -6.10 7.67
N GLY A 176 -11.70 -5.48 6.60
CA GLY A 176 -11.98 -4.04 6.58
C GLY A 176 -10.71 -3.24 6.92
N ASN A 177 -10.77 -2.38 7.93
CA ASN A 177 -9.62 -1.61 8.41
C ASN A 177 -8.90 -2.26 9.61
N ARG A 178 -8.98 -3.56 9.78
CA ARG A 178 -8.27 -4.31 10.83
C ARG A 178 -7.31 -5.31 10.23
N ALA A 179 -6.12 -5.42 10.84
CA ALA A 179 -5.10 -6.37 10.44
C ALA A 179 -4.66 -7.26 11.59
N ALA A 180 -4.33 -8.51 11.27
CA ALA A 180 -3.67 -9.44 12.17
C ALA A 180 -2.55 -10.15 11.43
N THR A 181 -1.46 -10.48 12.12
CA THR A 181 -0.44 -11.36 11.58
C THR A 181 -0.98 -12.77 11.41
N GLY A 182 -0.73 -13.37 10.26
CA GLY A 182 -1.14 -14.71 9.90
C GLY A 182 0.01 -15.71 9.99
N ARG A 183 -0.05 -16.71 9.15
CA ARG A 183 0.99 -17.73 9.05
C ARG A 183 2.29 -17.16 8.49
N SER A 184 3.37 -17.89 8.72
CA SER A 184 4.69 -17.54 8.20
C SER A 184 5.32 -18.75 7.52
N ASP A 185 6.15 -18.47 6.53
CA ASP A 185 7.06 -19.45 5.94
C ASP A 185 8.45 -18.84 5.76
N THR A 186 9.38 -19.63 5.21
CA THR A 186 10.75 -19.20 4.98
C THR A 186 11.23 -19.72 3.63
N LEU A 187 11.77 -18.80 2.83
CA LEU A 187 12.49 -19.09 1.60
C LEU A 187 14.01 -19.01 1.86
N THR A 188 14.80 -19.72 1.07
CA THR A 188 16.26 -19.68 1.14
C THR A 188 16.84 -19.15 -0.17
N ALA A 189 17.94 -18.43 -0.08
CA ALA A 189 18.70 -17.93 -1.22
C ALA A 189 20.20 -17.98 -0.93
N THR A 190 21.00 -18.04 -1.98
CA THR A 190 22.47 -18.18 -1.88
C THR A 190 23.20 -16.85 -2.12
N SER A 191 22.48 -15.79 -2.42
CA SER A 191 23.07 -14.49 -2.78
C SER A 191 22.19 -13.34 -2.27
N ALA A 192 22.83 -12.24 -1.87
CA ALA A 192 22.17 -10.97 -1.54
C ALA A 192 21.44 -10.36 -2.77
N GLN A 193 21.85 -10.72 -3.98
CA GLN A 193 21.27 -10.23 -5.23
C GLN A 193 20.10 -11.10 -5.71
N ASP A 194 19.80 -12.18 -5.00
CA ASP A 194 18.63 -13.00 -5.31
C ASP A 194 17.35 -12.15 -5.23
N PRO A 195 16.44 -12.23 -6.22
CA PRO A 195 15.19 -11.49 -6.22
C PRO A 195 14.38 -11.66 -4.93
N VAL A 196 14.40 -12.85 -4.32
CA VAL A 196 13.73 -13.11 -3.04
C VAL A 196 14.30 -12.24 -1.93
N VAL A 197 15.62 -12.03 -1.89
CA VAL A 197 16.29 -11.19 -0.88
C VAL A 197 16.06 -9.72 -1.17
N THR A 198 16.28 -9.28 -2.41
CA THR A 198 16.15 -7.86 -2.78
C THR A 198 14.70 -7.35 -2.64
N THR A 199 13.72 -8.17 -2.96
CA THR A 199 12.30 -7.85 -2.75
C THR A 199 11.97 -7.73 -1.26
N ALA A 200 12.57 -8.57 -0.40
CA ALA A 200 12.36 -8.50 1.05
C ALA A 200 12.97 -7.27 1.72
N GLN A 201 13.71 -6.45 1.00
CA GLN A 201 14.35 -5.23 1.50
C GLN A 201 13.69 -3.94 1.00
N THR A 202 12.51 -4.04 0.41
CA THR A 202 11.77 -2.90 -0.15
C THR A 202 10.26 -3.02 0.09
N ILE A 203 9.51 -2.03 -0.37
CA ILE A 203 8.05 -2.10 -0.44
C ILE A 203 7.68 -2.31 -1.90
N SER A 204 7.07 -3.47 -2.21
CA SER A 204 6.66 -3.83 -3.56
C SER A 204 5.45 -4.77 -3.55
N CYS A 205 4.70 -4.83 -4.64
CA CYS A 205 3.59 -5.76 -4.80
C CYS A 205 3.42 -6.09 -6.30
N GLY A 206 3.75 -7.31 -6.68
CA GLY A 206 3.88 -7.66 -8.09
C GLY A 206 4.94 -6.80 -8.77
N ASP A 207 4.58 -6.16 -9.87
CA ASP A 207 5.48 -5.27 -10.63
C ASP A 207 5.59 -3.87 -10.04
N LEU A 208 4.75 -3.51 -9.06
CA LEU A 208 4.75 -2.20 -8.42
C LEU A 208 5.83 -2.12 -7.33
N THR A 209 6.57 -1.01 -7.32
CA THR A 209 7.54 -0.69 -6.27
C THR A 209 7.34 0.74 -5.76
N ILE A 210 7.59 0.96 -4.48
CA ILE A 210 7.43 2.29 -3.88
C ILE A 210 8.38 3.34 -4.50
N ASN A 211 9.50 2.89 -5.03
CA ASN A 211 10.51 3.77 -5.64
C ASN A 211 10.15 4.20 -7.06
N GLN A 212 9.52 3.33 -7.85
CA GLN A 212 9.18 3.59 -9.25
C GLN A 212 7.73 4.03 -9.42
N ASP A 213 6.82 3.43 -8.66
CA ASP A 213 5.38 3.56 -8.83
C ASP A 213 4.71 4.35 -7.70
N GLY A 214 5.43 4.61 -6.62
CA GLY A 214 4.96 5.42 -5.52
C GLY A 214 5.01 6.92 -5.78
N VAL A 215 4.31 7.68 -4.96
CA VAL A 215 4.46 9.14 -4.83
C VAL A 215 5.45 9.44 -3.71
N GLN A 216 6.31 10.43 -3.90
CA GLN A 216 7.31 10.86 -2.92
C GLN A 216 7.12 12.34 -2.58
N GLU A 217 7.19 12.66 -1.29
CA GLU A 217 7.26 14.04 -0.79
C GLU A 217 8.49 14.76 -1.38
N PRO A 218 8.35 16.03 -1.80
CA PRO A 218 9.43 16.83 -2.38
C PRO A 218 10.52 17.16 -1.35
#